data_3fdc6c39320c194216b17e6b51851bc0
#
_entry.id   3fdc6c39320c194216b17e6b51851bc0
#
_cell.length_a   1.000
_cell.length_b   1.000
_cell.length_c   1.000
_cell.angle_alpha   90.00
_cell.angle_beta   90.00
_cell.angle_gamma   90.00
#
_symmetry.space_group_name_H-M   'P 1'
#
loop_
_entity.id
_entity.type
_entity.pdbx_description
1 polymer ?
#
loop_
_entity_poly.entity_id
_entity_poly.type
_entity_poly.pdbx_seq_one_letter_code
_entity_poly.pdbx_strand_id
1 'polypeptide(L)'
;YRIVQDIRSQAIRHIQVLPLSYLDQHSTGDIVSRVIADTDILSDGLLLGFTQLFSGIVTIVVTLIFMFSKNVWVTLLVIVLTPFSFVVAKFISSRSYTMFRKQSETRGRQTALIEEMIGGQKVVKAFGYEKESSRRFDEINKELQTYSQKAVFYSSLTNPSTRFVNNIIYAGV
;
A
#
# COMPACT_ATOMS: atom_id res chain seq x y z
N TYR A 1 -22.84 2.63 -11.14
CA TYR A 1 -23.19 1.34 -11.76
C TYR A 1 -23.05 1.37 -13.28
N ARG A 2 -23.51 2.40 -14.02
CA ARG A 2 -23.38 2.48 -15.49
C ARG A 2 -21.93 2.41 -15.96
N ILE A 3 -21.02 3.13 -15.30
CA ILE A 3 -19.58 3.11 -15.64
C ILE A 3 -19.01 1.69 -15.54
N VAL A 4 -19.36 0.95 -14.51
CA VAL A 4 -18.90 -0.44 -14.29
C VAL A 4 -19.46 -1.37 -15.38
N GLN A 5 -20.73 -1.21 -15.72
CA GLN A 5 -21.36 -1.94 -16.83
C GLN A 5 -20.64 -1.66 -18.16
N ASP A 6 -20.32 -0.39 -18.43
CA ASP A 6 -19.62 0.01 -19.65
C ASP A 6 -18.20 -0.56 -19.70
N ILE A 7 -17.46 -0.51 -18.59
CA ILE A 7 -16.11 -1.09 -18.47
C ILE A 7 -16.16 -2.60 -18.74
N ARG A 8 -17.09 -3.34 -18.11
CA ARG A 8 -17.23 -4.79 -18.34
C ARG A 8 -17.58 -5.10 -19.79
N SER A 9 -18.52 -4.35 -20.37
CA SER A 9 -18.90 -4.54 -21.76
C SER A 9 -17.77 -4.28 -22.72
N GLN A 10 -16.97 -3.23 -22.48
CA GLN A 10 -15.78 -2.92 -23.27
C GLN A 10 -14.70 -3.99 -23.09
N ALA A 11 -14.45 -4.46 -21.86
CA ALA A 11 -13.49 -5.52 -21.59
C ALA A 11 -13.85 -6.82 -22.32
N ILE A 12 -15.12 -7.25 -22.27
CA ILE A 12 -15.59 -8.44 -22.99
C ILE A 12 -15.40 -8.28 -24.50
N ARG A 13 -15.79 -7.12 -25.06
CA ARG A 13 -15.57 -6.86 -26.50
C ARG A 13 -14.10 -6.88 -26.88
N HIS A 14 -13.24 -6.36 -26.00
CA HIS A 14 -11.80 -6.34 -26.26
C HIS A 14 -11.20 -7.74 -26.24
N ILE A 15 -11.63 -8.59 -25.31
CA ILE A 15 -11.21 -10.01 -25.25
C ILE A 15 -11.55 -10.76 -26.52
N GLN A 16 -12.71 -10.48 -27.14
CA GLN A 16 -13.14 -11.16 -28.38
C GLN A 16 -12.27 -10.84 -29.61
N VAL A 17 -11.52 -9.74 -29.57
CA VAL A 17 -10.62 -9.34 -30.67
C VAL A 17 -9.14 -9.58 -30.37
N LEU A 18 -8.83 -10.14 -29.17
CA LEU A 18 -7.45 -10.47 -28.81
C LEU A 18 -6.92 -11.64 -29.64
N PRO A 19 -5.62 -11.64 -30.01
CA PRO A 19 -4.99 -12.78 -30.64
C PRO A 19 -5.07 -14.03 -29.78
N LEU A 20 -5.29 -15.20 -30.40
CA LEU A 20 -5.33 -16.48 -29.67
C LEU A 20 -4.05 -16.75 -28.89
N SER A 21 -2.90 -16.30 -29.40
CA SER A 21 -1.62 -16.41 -28.70
C SER A 21 -1.60 -15.72 -27.32
N TYR A 22 -2.38 -14.65 -27.16
CA TYR A 22 -2.52 -14.00 -25.86
C TYR A 22 -3.38 -14.84 -24.90
N LEU A 23 -4.46 -15.43 -25.40
CA LEU A 23 -5.35 -16.28 -24.62
C LEU A 23 -4.65 -17.58 -24.18
N ASP A 24 -3.78 -18.12 -25.02
CA ASP A 24 -3.00 -19.33 -24.69
C ASP A 24 -1.93 -19.09 -23.61
N GLN A 25 -1.42 -17.86 -23.49
CA GLN A 25 -0.42 -17.48 -22.51
C GLN A 25 -1.01 -17.10 -21.15
N HIS A 26 -2.31 -16.87 -21.05
CA HIS A 26 -2.99 -16.43 -19.82
C HIS A 26 -4.08 -17.42 -19.43
N SER A 27 -4.17 -17.74 -18.15
CA SER A 27 -5.24 -18.61 -17.69
C SER A 27 -6.61 -17.94 -17.83
N THR A 28 -7.60 -18.70 -18.27
CA THR A 28 -8.99 -18.21 -18.34
C THR A 28 -9.47 -17.63 -17.02
N GLY A 29 -9.04 -18.22 -15.89
CA GLY A 29 -9.35 -17.73 -14.56
C GLY A 29 -8.77 -16.35 -14.26
N ASP A 30 -7.55 -16.05 -14.71
CA ASP A 30 -6.93 -14.71 -14.56
C ASP A 30 -7.71 -13.65 -15.36
N ILE A 31 -8.07 -13.96 -16.59
CA ILE A 31 -8.85 -13.06 -17.45
C ILE A 31 -10.23 -12.78 -16.85
N VAL A 32 -10.93 -13.82 -16.40
CA VAL A 32 -12.25 -13.69 -15.75
C VAL A 32 -12.13 -12.89 -14.45
N SER A 33 -11.12 -13.16 -13.64
CA SER A 33 -10.87 -12.43 -12.40
C SER A 33 -10.67 -10.93 -12.66
N ARG A 34 -9.90 -10.55 -13.67
CA ARG A 34 -9.68 -9.14 -14.04
C ARG A 34 -10.96 -8.45 -14.50
N VAL A 35 -11.78 -9.12 -15.31
CA VAL A 35 -13.02 -8.54 -15.82
C VAL A 35 -14.11 -8.41 -14.73
N ILE A 36 -14.16 -9.33 -13.78
CA ILE A 36 -15.18 -9.35 -12.74
C ILE A 36 -14.62 -8.72 -11.45
N ALA A 37 -13.65 -9.37 -10.82
CA ALA A 37 -13.20 -8.98 -9.49
C ALA A 37 -12.48 -7.62 -9.46
N ASP A 38 -11.56 -7.37 -10.40
CA ASP A 38 -10.85 -6.09 -10.43
C ASP A 38 -11.78 -4.93 -10.77
N THR A 39 -12.80 -5.17 -11.62
CA THR A 39 -13.81 -4.16 -11.95
C THR A 39 -14.72 -3.87 -10.74
N ASP A 40 -15.04 -4.86 -9.92
CA ASP A 40 -15.80 -4.66 -8.68
C ASP A 40 -14.97 -3.87 -7.66
N ILE A 41 -13.71 -4.23 -7.46
CA ILE A 41 -12.79 -3.50 -6.58
C ILE A 41 -12.64 -2.03 -7.05
N LEU A 42 -12.53 -1.80 -8.36
CA LEU A 42 -12.50 -0.44 -8.91
C LEU A 42 -13.79 0.32 -8.62
N SER A 43 -14.94 -0.33 -8.78
CA SER A 43 -16.26 0.27 -8.50
C SER A 43 -16.40 0.67 -7.04
N ASP A 44 -16.07 -0.24 -6.12
CA ASP A 44 -16.13 0.01 -4.69
C ASP A 44 -15.12 1.07 -4.27
N GLY A 45 -13.91 1.03 -4.82
CA GLY A 45 -12.88 2.03 -4.58
C GLY A 45 -13.30 3.44 -5.04
N LEU A 46 -13.92 3.55 -6.22
CA LEU A 46 -14.46 4.82 -6.71
C LEU A 46 -15.60 5.33 -5.82
N LEU A 47 -16.56 4.46 -5.47
CA LEU A 47 -17.70 4.83 -4.64
C LEU A 47 -17.24 5.32 -3.26
N LEU A 48 -16.36 4.55 -2.60
CA LEU A 48 -15.78 4.89 -1.32
C LEU A 48 -14.93 6.19 -1.43
N GLY A 49 -14.11 6.31 -2.46
CA GLY A 49 -13.26 7.47 -2.71
C GLY A 49 -14.09 8.75 -2.87
N PHE A 50 -15.12 8.73 -3.71
CA PHE A 50 -16.02 9.87 -3.87
C PHE A 50 -16.77 10.23 -2.58
N THR A 51 -17.29 9.22 -1.88
CA THR A 51 -18.00 9.42 -0.62
C THR A 51 -17.09 10.05 0.44
N GLN A 52 -15.88 9.54 0.60
CA GLN A 52 -14.91 10.06 1.56
C GLN A 52 -14.42 11.45 1.19
N LEU A 53 -14.18 11.71 -0.09
CA LEU A 53 -13.75 13.02 -0.57
C LEU A 53 -14.84 14.08 -0.33
N PHE A 54 -16.08 13.77 -0.71
CA PHE A 54 -17.20 14.69 -0.53
C PHE A 54 -17.49 14.95 0.95
N SER A 55 -17.59 13.90 1.76
CA SER A 55 -17.79 14.00 3.20
C SER A 55 -16.65 14.75 3.88
N GLY A 56 -15.40 14.50 3.47
CA GLY A 56 -14.22 15.20 3.99
C GLY A 56 -14.24 16.69 3.69
N ILE A 57 -14.55 17.07 2.45
CA ILE A 57 -14.65 18.49 2.06
C ILE A 57 -15.75 19.18 2.85
N VAL A 58 -16.94 18.60 2.91
CA VAL A 58 -18.07 19.16 3.66
C VAL A 58 -17.71 19.33 5.14
N THR A 59 -17.12 18.33 5.74
CA THR A 59 -16.69 18.38 7.15
C THR A 59 -15.68 19.51 7.39
N ILE A 60 -14.65 19.64 6.54
CA ILE A 60 -13.64 20.69 6.67
C ILE A 60 -14.29 22.07 6.52
N VAL A 61 -15.09 22.28 5.49
CA VAL A 61 -15.74 23.58 5.24
C VAL A 61 -16.66 23.98 6.39
N VAL A 62 -17.52 23.06 6.82
CA VAL A 62 -18.46 23.32 7.93
C VAL A 62 -17.69 23.61 9.22
N THR A 63 -16.68 22.82 9.53
CA THR A 63 -15.85 23.03 10.73
C THR A 63 -15.15 24.39 10.69
N LEU A 64 -14.57 24.79 9.56
CA LEU A 64 -13.91 26.08 9.42
C LEU A 64 -14.91 27.25 9.58
N ILE A 65 -16.10 27.14 9.00
CA ILE A 65 -17.16 28.18 9.17
C ILE A 65 -17.52 28.35 10.65
N PHE A 66 -17.75 27.23 11.37
CA PHE A 66 -18.04 27.29 12.80
C PHE A 66 -16.88 27.85 13.62
N MET A 67 -15.64 27.48 13.30
CA MET A 67 -14.45 28.00 13.98
C MET A 67 -14.28 29.49 13.76
N PHE A 68 -14.43 29.98 12.53
CA PHE A 68 -14.38 31.41 12.21
C PHE A 68 -15.47 32.19 12.95
N SER A 69 -16.69 31.63 13.09
CA SER A 69 -17.78 32.22 13.84
C SER A 69 -17.50 32.37 15.35
N LYS A 70 -16.60 31.52 15.90
CA LYS A 70 -16.27 31.57 17.34
C LYS A 70 -15.03 32.42 17.62
N ASN A 71 -13.92 32.17 16.93
CA ASN A 71 -12.69 32.91 17.13
C ASN A 71 -11.78 32.84 15.90
N VAL A 72 -11.54 33.97 15.28
CA VAL A 72 -10.73 34.11 14.07
C VAL A 72 -9.25 33.74 14.35
N TRP A 73 -8.71 34.14 15.49
CA TRP A 73 -7.31 33.87 15.83
C TRP A 73 -7.01 32.38 16.01
N VAL A 74 -7.90 31.68 16.71
CA VAL A 74 -7.80 30.22 16.88
C VAL A 74 -7.90 29.52 15.53
N THR A 75 -8.81 29.95 14.67
CA THR A 75 -8.97 29.37 13.33
C THR A 75 -7.73 29.56 12.47
N LEU A 76 -7.12 30.74 12.47
CA LEU A 76 -5.87 31.02 11.75
C LEU A 76 -4.73 30.15 12.25
N LEU A 77 -4.61 29.99 13.58
CA LEU A 77 -3.59 29.12 14.18
C LEU A 77 -3.75 27.67 13.71
N VAL A 78 -4.96 27.13 13.73
CA VAL A 78 -5.25 25.76 13.26
C VAL A 78 -4.94 25.60 11.76
N ILE A 79 -5.34 26.58 10.93
CA ILE A 79 -5.07 26.54 9.48
C ILE A 79 -3.56 26.52 9.20
N VAL A 80 -2.76 27.26 9.97
CA VAL A 80 -1.30 27.30 9.79
C VAL A 80 -0.63 26.03 10.31
N LEU A 81 -1.10 25.48 11.43
CA LEU A 81 -0.49 24.28 12.03
C LEU A 81 -0.88 22.97 11.35
N THR A 82 -2.08 22.89 10.75
CA THR A 82 -2.56 21.67 10.09
C THR A 82 -1.67 21.21 8.92
N PRO A 83 -1.17 22.07 8.02
CA PRO A 83 -0.22 21.68 6.98
C PRO A 83 1.07 21.06 7.53
N PHE A 84 1.53 21.48 8.71
CA PHE A 84 2.69 20.90 9.34
C PHE A 84 2.50 19.42 9.67
N SER A 85 1.29 19.04 10.10
CA SER A 85 0.91 17.63 10.31
C SER A 85 1.05 16.80 9.04
N PHE A 86 0.66 17.35 7.88
CA PHE A 86 0.81 16.67 6.60
C PHE A 86 2.26 16.46 6.20
N VAL A 87 3.14 17.43 6.46
CA VAL A 87 4.58 17.30 6.17
C VAL A 87 5.18 16.16 6.98
N VAL A 88 4.89 16.11 8.28
CA VAL A 88 5.36 15.04 9.18
C VAL A 88 4.82 13.68 8.74
N ALA A 89 3.51 13.59 8.47
CA ALA A 89 2.88 12.35 8.00
C ALA A 89 3.47 11.86 6.67
N LYS A 90 3.68 12.76 5.70
CA LYS A 90 4.29 12.45 4.40
C LYS A 90 5.71 11.92 4.56
N PHE A 91 6.52 12.54 5.41
CA PHE A 91 7.89 12.10 5.67
C PHE A 91 7.93 10.68 6.24
N ILE A 92 7.13 10.40 7.27
CA ILE A 92 7.07 9.08 7.92
C ILE A 92 6.51 8.03 6.94
N SER A 93 5.42 8.34 6.25
CA SER A 93 4.80 7.43 5.28
C SER A 93 5.75 7.08 4.14
N SER A 94 6.48 8.04 3.59
CA SER A 94 7.46 7.80 2.52
C SER A 94 8.59 6.86 2.98
N ARG A 95 9.09 7.05 4.20
CA ARG A 95 10.13 6.17 4.79
C ARG A 95 9.58 4.77 5.06
N SER A 96 8.39 4.68 5.62
CA SER A 96 7.70 3.43 5.86
C SER A 96 7.48 2.64 4.57
N TYR A 97 6.92 3.29 3.54
CA TYR A 97 6.70 2.68 2.23
C TYR A 97 7.99 2.10 1.61
N THR A 98 9.08 2.88 1.66
CA THR A 98 10.37 2.43 1.12
C THR A 98 10.87 1.16 1.85
N MET A 99 10.70 1.10 3.16
CA MET A 99 11.14 -0.06 3.94
C MET A 99 10.24 -1.29 3.69
N PHE A 100 8.92 -1.10 3.60
CA PHE A 100 7.99 -2.19 3.26
C PHE A 100 8.26 -2.74 1.85
N ARG A 101 8.56 -1.88 0.90
CA ARG A 101 8.93 -2.31 -0.45
C ARG A 101 10.19 -3.17 -0.44
N LYS A 102 11.26 -2.72 0.23
CA LYS A 102 12.50 -3.49 0.38
C LYS A 102 12.27 -4.83 1.12
N GLN A 103 11.43 -4.82 2.15
CA GLN A 103 11.02 -6.04 2.85
C GLN A 103 10.33 -7.02 1.89
N SER A 104 9.40 -6.54 1.06
CA SER A 104 8.67 -7.37 0.09
C SER A 104 9.61 -7.96 -0.97
N GLU A 105 10.50 -7.13 -1.52
CA GLU A 105 11.52 -7.56 -2.49
C GLU A 105 12.45 -8.63 -1.89
N THR A 106 12.93 -8.41 -0.67
CA THR A 106 13.81 -9.38 0.02
C THR A 106 13.08 -10.66 0.38
N ARG A 107 11.79 -10.57 0.76
CA ARG A 107 10.95 -11.76 1.00
C ARG A 107 10.76 -12.57 -0.28
N GLY A 108 10.55 -11.93 -1.43
CA GLY A 108 10.49 -12.61 -2.73
C GLY A 108 11.78 -13.37 -3.04
N ARG A 109 12.95 -12.75 -2.80
CA ARG A 109 14.26 -13.40 -2.95
C ARG A 109 14.41 -14.61 -2.00
N GLN A 110 13.96 -14.49 -0.76
CA GLN A 110 13.98 -15.59 0.21
C GLN A 110 13.11 -16.74 -0.25
N THR A 111 11.88 -16.46 -0.70
CA THR A 111 10.96 -17.48 -1.22
C THR A 111 11.56 -18.21 -2.42
N ALA A 112 12.10 -17.48 -3.39
CA ALA A 112 12.75 -18.08 -4.56
C ALA A 112 13.93 -18.99 -4.18
N LEU A 113 14.77 -18.58 -3.21
CA LEU A 113 15.85 -19.41 -2.71
C LEU A 113 15.33 -20.70 -2.05
N ILE A 114 14.25 -20.59 -1.24
CA ILE A 114 13.63 -21.77 -0.60
C ILE A 114 13.09 -22.74 -1.65
N GLU A 115 12.40 -22.23 -2.67
CA GLU A 115 11.88 -23.05 -3.77
C GLU A 115 13.00 -23.75 -4.54
N GLU A 116 14.11 -23.04 -4.84
CA GLU A 116 15.30 -23.60 -5.48
C GLU A 116 15.92 -24.70 -4.62
N MET A 117 16.08 -24.45 -3.33
CA MET A 117 16.70 -25.43 -2.39
C MET A 117 15.83 -26.67 -2.20
N ILE A 118 14.51 -26.49 -2.07
CA ILE A 118 13.57 -27.63 -1.91
C ILE A 118 13.48 -28.41 -3.22
N GLY A 119 13.33 -27.75 -4.36
CA GLY A 119 13.27 -28.38 -5.67
C GLY A 119 14.56 -29.11 -6.03
N GLY A 120 15.71 -28.53 -5.65
CA GLY A 120 17.05 -29.07 -5.88
C GLY A 120 17.61 -29.93 -4.72
N GLN A 121 16.79 -30.33 -3.74
CA GLN A 121 17.30 -31.00 -2.51
C GLN A 121 18.16 -32.24 -2.77
N LYS A 122 17.85 -33.05 -3.80
CA LYS A 122 18.65 -34.18 -4.18
C LYS A 122 20.06 -33.77 -4.61
N VAL A 123 20.18 -32.68 -5.35
CA VAL A 123 21.45 -32.11 -5.83
C VAL A 123 22.22 -31.52 -4.65
N VAL A 124 21.57 -30.75 -3.79
CA VAL A 124 22.17 -30.20 -2.57
C VAL A 124 22.82 -31.31 -1.72
N LYS A 125 22.12 -32.42 -1.50
CA LYS A 125 22.63 -33.54 -0.74
C LYS A 125 23.76 -34.30 -1.47
N ALA A 126 23.62 -34.52 -2.78
CA ALA A 126 24.61 -35.26 -3.56
C ALA A 126 25.96 -34.53 -3.61
N PHE A 127 25.98 -33.22 -3.57
CA PHE A 127 27.17 -32.38 -3.62
C PHE A 127 27.60 -31.82 -2.24
N GLY A 128 26.92 -32.18 -1.14
CA GLY A 128 27.23 -31.69 0.20
C GLY A 128 27.11 -30.17 0.35
N TYR A 129 26.16 -29.58 -0.35
CA TYR A 129 25.97 -28.10 -0.46
C TYR A 129 25.11 -27.50 0.65
N GLU A 130 24.75 -28.28 1.68
CA GLU A 130 23.82 -27.86 2.75
C GLU A 130 24.32 -26.65 3.52
N LYS A 131 25.62 -26.62 3.85
CA LYS A 131 26.21 -25.50 4.59
C LYS A 131 26.16 -24.19 3.81
N GLU A 132 26.42 -24.23 2.52
CA GLU A 132 26.39 -23.06 1.66
C GLU A 132 24.94 -22.59 1.42
N SER A 133 24.02 -23.52 1.25
CA SER A 133 22.59 -23.22 1.17
C SER A 133 22.08 -22.51 2.43
N SER A 134 22.43 -23.01 3.61
CA SER A 134 22.09 -22.39 4.89
C SER A 134 22.73 -21.01 5.04
N ARG A 135 23.98 -20.83 4.64
CA ARG A 135 24.65 -19.53 4.69
C ARG A 135 23.95 -18.49 3.83
N ARG A 136 23.57 -18.84 2.59
CA ARG A 136 22.82 -17.96 1.69
C ARG A 136 21.44 -17.58 2.27
N PHE A 137 20.76 -18.55 2.85
CA PHE A 137 19.49 -18.31 3.52
C PHE A 137 19.65 -17.33 4.69
N ASP A 138 20.65 -17.54 5.54
CA ASP A 138 20.91 -16.69 6.70
C ASP A 138 21.24 -15.25 6.31
N GLU A 139 21.97 -15.05 5.21
CA GLU A 139 22.27 -13.71 4.68
C GLU A 139 21.00 -12.98 4.27
N ILE A 140 20.15 -13.62 3.47
CA ILE A 140 18.88 -13.03 3.04
C ILE A 140 17.95 -12.82 4.24
N ASN A 141 17.93 -13.75 5.20
CA ASN A 141 17.09 -13.66 6.39
C ASN A 141 17.51 -12.50 7.31
N LYS A 142 18.81 -12.23 7.46
CA LYS A 142 19.31 -11.04 8.18
C LYS A 142 18.94 -9.75 7.49
N GLU A 143 19.02 -9.71 6.17
CA GLU A 143 18.59 -8.56 5.37
C GLU A 143 17.09 -8.32 5.55
N LEU A 144 16.28 -9.38 5.45
CA LEU A 144 14.83 -9.32 5.66
C LEU A 144 14.47 -8.84 7.08
N GLN A 145 15.16 -9.37 8.10
CA GLN A 145 14.99 -8.93 9.48
C GLN A 145 15.23 -7.43 9.62
N THR A 146 16.32 -6.92 9.03
CA THR A 146 16.67 -5.50 9.09
C THR A 146 15.60 -4.62 8.46
N TYR A 147 15.10 -4.98 7.27
CA TYR A 147 14.05 -4.21 6.61
C TYR A 147 12.72 -4.33 7.34
N SER A 148 12.38 -5.51 7.89
CA SER A 148 11.18 -5.73 8.68
C SER A 148 11.16 -4.87 9.93
N GLN A 149 12.26 -4.83 10.68
CA GLN A 149 12.38 -3.98 11.87
C GLN A 149 12.23 -2.49 11.53
N LYS A 150 12.89 -2.03 10.47
CA LYS A 150 12.78 -0.62 10.02
C LYS A 150 11.38 -0.30 9.53
N ALA A 151 10.73 -1.20 8.79
CA ALA A 151 9.37 -1.01 8.30
C ALA A 151 8.37 -0.87 9.47
N VAL A 152 8.44 -1.78 10.44
CA VAL A 152 7.61 -1.73 11.64
C VAL A 152 7.90 -0.48 12.47
N PHE A 153 9.17 -0.13 12.66
CA PHE A 153 9.56 1.07 13.41
C PHE A 153 8.96 2.34 12.79
N TYR A 154 9.16 2.58 11.48
CA TYR A 154 8.60 3.77 10.82
C TYR A 154 7.06 3.74 10.81
N SER A 155 6.45 2.58 10.60
CA SER A 155 4.99 2.46 10.65
C SER A 155 4.45 2.79 12.04
N SER A 156 5.10 2.32 13.10
CA SER A 156 4.70 2.58 14.49
C SER A 156 4.86 4.05 14.91
N LEU A 157 5.74 4.81 14.25
CA LEU A 157 5.92 6.25 14.52
C LEU A 157 4.74 7.10 14.03
N THR A 158 3.90 6.59 13.12
CA THR A 158 2.81 7.35 12.52
C THR A 158 1.83 7.87 13.58
N ASN A 159 1.33 6.99 14.45
CA ASN A 159 0.38 7.36 15.49
C ASN A 159 0.95 8.29 16.56
N PRO A 160 2.12 8.01 17.17
CA PRO A 160 2.71 8.92 18.15
C PRO A 160 3.01 10.30 17.57
N SER A 161 3.54 10.38 16.35
CA SER A 161 3.89 11.64 15.72
C SER A 161 2.64 12.49 15.42
N THR A 162 1.58 11.86 14.92
CA THR A 162 0.31 12.57 14.67
C THR A 162 -0.30 13.06 15.99
N ARG A 163 -0.29 12.25 17.03
CA ARG A 163 -0.77 12.65 18.36
C ARG A 163 0.06 13.80 18.94
N PHE A 164 1.38 13.75 18.79
CA PHE A 164 2.28 14.81 19.26
C PHE A 164 1.96 16.15 18.60
N VAL A 165 1.81 16.16 17.27
CA VAL A 165 1.43 17.37 16.53
C VAL A 165 0.05 17.87 16.94
N ASN A 166 -0.94 16.98 17.07
CA ASN A 166 -2.27 17.35 17.52
C ASN A 166 -2.24 17.95 18.94
N ASN A 167 -1.46 17.39 19.85
CA ASN A 167 -1.32 17.93 21.19
C ASN A 167 -0.69 19.33 21.21
N ILE A 168 0.25 19.62 20.31
CA ILE A 168 0.79 20.99 20.14
C ILE A 168 -0.31 21.92 19.67
N ILE A 169 -1.14 21.50 18.72
CA ILE A 169 -2.28 22.30 18.25
C ILE A 169 -3.24 22.57 19.41
N TYR A 170 -3.60 21.56 20.20
CA TYR A 170 -4.45 21.71 21.36
C TYR A 170 -3.87 22.65 22.42
N ALA A 171 -2.56 22.60 22.66
CA ALA A 171 -1.89 23.48 23.61
C ALA A 171 -1.83 24.95 23.14
N GLY A 172 -1.87 25.16 21.81
CA GLY A 172 -1.88 26.51 21.23
C GLY A 172 -3.27 27.15 21.15
N VAL A 173 -4.33 26.34 21.21
CA VAL A 173 -5.74 26.77 21.19
C VAL A 173 -6.22 27.07 22.60
#